data_9e281f591f5a00b8ba810037d8a6e705
#
_entry.id   9e281f591f5a00b8ba810037d8a6e705
#
_cell.length_a   1.000
_cell.length_b   1.000
_cell.length_c   1.000
_cell.angle_alpha   90.00
_cell.angle_beta   90.00
_cell.angle_gamma   90.00
#
_symmetry.space_group_name_H-M   'P 1'
#
loop_
_entity.id
_entity.type
_entity.pdbx_description
1 polymer ?
#
loop_
_entity_poly.entity_id
_entity_poly.type
_entity_poly.pdbx_seq_one_letter_code
_entity_poly.pdbx_strand_id
1 'polypeptide(L)'
;MMIELLDPIIKSHKIEISNGLNVHYLEANSHNPKKRTALLLHGFPELSFSWRKIIPSLANEGFRVIAPDMRGYGLTSGGAKDFDADISEYRLLNLTTDIISLLSSLNIDKIDLLVGHDAGSSVAAVSALIRPDIFKSLVMMSAPYSGVPNIKNDLSFEDPVHKDLAKLDPPRKHYQWYYSTVEANKDMHLKKEKLHKFLRAYYHMKSADWKENSPIELNAWDAENLAKMPEYYIMHLNQNMVQSVMPHYPQNNCYENWLNDKELEVYTDSFLENSFQPALNWYRCMTSNYLNSDLRVFSNKKIEIPSCFIAGEKDWGIYQKPGALDLMENNLCLNYKGRHIIENAGHWVQQENPKDVIKTLINFYNKNNIS
;
A
#
# COMPACT_ATOMS: atom_id res chain seq x y z
N MET A 1 -23.40 -4.30 2.55
CA MET A 1 -22.48 -5.40 2.91
C MET A 1 -21.26 -4.91 3.70
N MET A 2 -20.36 -4.04 3.17
CA MET A 2 -19.17 -3.58 3.93
C MET A 2 -19.49 -3.06 5.34
N ILE A 3 -20.47 -2.17 5.48
CA ILE A 3 -20.85 -1.53 6.76
C ILE A 3 -21.28 -2.55 7.82
N GLU A 4 -21.93 -3.62 7.42
CA GLU A 4 -22.42 -4.69 8.33
C GLU A 4 -21.27 -5.54 8.92
N LEU A 5 -20.11 -5.50 8.30
CA LEU A 5 -18.88 -6.21 8.74
C LEU A 5 -17.96 -5.33 9.58
N LEU A 6 -18.27 -4.03 9.73
CA LEU A 6 -17.48 -3.11 10.53
C LEU A 6 -17.92 -3.15 12.00
N ASP A 7 -16.96 -2.94 12.90
CA ASP A 7 -17.26 -2.64 14.29
C ASP A 7 -18.20 -1.41 14.37
N PRO A 8 -19.25 -1.42 15.22
CA PRO A 8 -20.21 -0.30 15.32
C PRO A 8 -19.60 1.07 15.62
N ILE A 9 -18.39 1.12 16.18
CA ILE A 9 -17.66 2.38 16.42
C ILE A 9 -17.19 3.03 15.11
N ILE A 10 -17.01 2.24 14.04
CA ILE A 10 -16.55 2.73 12.74
C ILE A 10 -17.72 3.28 11.95
N LYS A 11 -17.57 4.48 11.44
CA LYS A 11 -18.55 5.14 10.58
C LYS A 11 -17.97 5.33 9.19
N SER A 12 -18.84 5.25 8.19
CA SER A 12 -18.50 5.45 6.78
C SER A 12 -18.99 6.82 6.34
N HIS A 13 -18.13 7.60 5.72
CA HIS A 13 -18.39 8.97 5.30
C HIS A 13 -17.91 9.22 3.87
N LYS A 14 -18.47 10.27 3.25
CA LYS A 14 -17.95 10.85 2.01
C LYS A 14 -17.80 12.36 2.16
N ILE A 15 -16.75 12.91 1.57
CA ILE A 15 -16.49 14.34 1.56
C ILE A 15 -15.86 14.75 0.25
N GLU A 16 -16.34 15.86 -0.33
CA GLU A 16 -15.70 16.48 -1.47
C GLU A 16 -14.47 17.27 -1.02
N ILE A 17 -13.35 17.05 -1.67
CA ILE A 17 -12.09 17.77 -1.41
C ILE A 17 -11.81 18.79 -2.49
N SER A 18 -10.84 19.69 -2.28
CA SER A 18 -10.60 20.89 -3.07
C SER A 18 -10.37 20.68 -4.56
N ASN A 19 -9.95 19.48 -4.99
CA ASN A 19 -9.75 19.14 -6.40
C ASN A 19 -10.97 18.40 -7.03
N GLY A 20 -12.12 18.43 -6.37
CA GLY A 20 -13.37 17.82 -6.86
C GLY A 20 -13.49 16.32 -6.68
N LEU A 21 -12.49 15.68 -6.05
CA LEU A 21 -12.57 14.27 -5.69
C LEU A 21 -13.54 14.09 -4.51
N ASN A 22 -14.50 13.18 -4.63
CA ASN A 22 -15.39 12.83 -3.52
C ASN A 22 -14.80 11.60 -2.80
N VAL A 23 -14.10 11.85 -1.70
CA VAL A 23 -13.35 10.83 -0.96
C VAL A 23 -14.26 10.12 0.02
N HIS A 24 -14.32 8.79 -0.11
CA HIS A 24 -14.87 7.91 0.93
C HIS A 24 -13.82 7.64 1.99
N TYR A 25 -14.22 7.64 3.26
CA TYR A 25 -13.35 7.26 4.37
C TYR A 25 -14.11 6.59 5.51
N LEU A 26 -13.41 5.73 6.21
CA LEU A 26 -13.85 5.18 7.49
C LEU A 26 -13.31 6.04 8.62
N GLU A 27 -14.14 6.28 9.63
CA GLU A 27 -13.80 7.11 10.78
C GLU A 27 -14.27 6.47 12.08
N ALA A 28 -13.47 6.60 13.13
CA ALA A 28 -13.88 6.31 14.49
C ALA A 28 -13.50 7.43 15.44
N ASN A 29 -14.31 7.62 16.48
CA ASN A 29 -14.06 8.57 17.57
C ASN A 29 -13.99 10.04 17.11
N SER A 30 -14.89 10.48 16.21
CA SER A 30 -14.94 11.85 15.65
C SER A 30 -15.22 12.95 16.67
N HIS A 31 -15.88 12.65 17.79
CA HIS A 31 -16.40 13.64 18.73
C HIS A 31 -15.48 13.99 19.92
N ASN A 32 -14.28 13.45 20.03
CA ASN A 32 -13.39 13.77 21.13
C ASN A 32 -12.54 15.03 20.86
N PRO A 33 -12.72 16.18 21.53
CA PRO A 33 -12.05 17.44 21.21
C PRO A 33 -10.55 17.51 21.56
N LYS A 34 -10.03 16.59 22.37
CA LYS A 34 -8.61 16.56 22.77
C LYS A 34 -7.80 15.54 21.95
N LYS A 35 -8.01 15.45 20.66
CA LYS A 35 -7.64 14.26 19.91
C LYS A 35 -6.27 14.24 19.34
N ARG A 36 -5.66 13.11 19.59
CA ARG A 36 -4.66 12.54 18.72
C ARG A 36 -5.35 12.01 17.47
N THR A 37 -4.83 12.34 16.33
CA THR A 37 -5.41 11.87 15.06
C THR A 37 -4.47 10.87 14.42
N ALA A 38 -5.02 9.71 14.06
CA ALA A 38 -4.34 8.69 13.25
C ALA A 38 -4.91 8.68 11.84
N LEU A 39 -4.05 8.64 10.83
CA LEU A 39 -4.40 8.50 9.43
C LEU A 39 -3.79 7.21 8.87
N LEU A 40 -4.63 6.34 8.28
CA LEU A 40 -4.26 5.01 7.84
C LEU A 40 -4.46 4.88 6.33
N LEU A 41 -3.37 4.72 5.58
CA LEU A 41 -3.35 4.67 4.11
C LEU A 41 -3.10 3.23 3.63
N HIS A 42 -4.04 2.68 2.86
CA HIS A 42 -3.96 1.32 2.31
C HIS A 42 -3.14 1.25 1.02
N GLY A 43 -2.82 0.04 0.58
CA GLY A 43 -2.14 -0.24 -0.68
C GLY A 43 -3.00 -0.99 -1.71
N PHE A 44 -2.34 -1.79 -2.56
CA PHE A 44 -2.99 -2.55 -3.62
C PHE A 44 -3.02 -4.07 -3.28
N PRO A 45 -4.11 -4.76 -3.54
CA PRO A 45 -5.44 -4.33 -3.99
C PRO A 45 -6.42 -4.16 -2.79
N GLU A 46 -6.06 -3.26 -1.89
CA GLU A 46 -6.79 -3.04 -0.65
C GLU A 46 -7.78 -1.85 -0.74
N LEU A 47 -8.45 -1.59 0.38
CA LEU A 47 -9.41 -0.51 0.62
C LEU A 47 -9.21 0.01 2.05
N SER A 48 -9.89 1.10 2.42
CA SER A 48 -10.02 1.52 3.82
C SER A 48 -10.45 0.38 4.75
N PHE A 49 -11.24 -0.56 4.23
CA PHE A 49 -11.70 -1.76 4.92
C PHE A 49 -10.57 -2.65 5.46
N SER A 50 -9.38 -2.59 4.89
CA SER A 50 -8.20 -3.34 5.37
C SER A 50 -7.79 -2.95 6.80
N TRP A 51 -8.19 -1.76 7.25
CA TRP A 51 -7.92 -1.24 8.57
C TRP A 51 -8.99 -1.57 9.63
N ARG A 52 -10.08 -2.31 9.25
CA ARG A 52 -11.22 -2.61 10.11
C ARG A 52 -10.86 -3.21 11.47
N LYS A 53 -9.77 -3.99 11.54
CA LYS A 53 -9.29 -4.63 12.77
C LYS A 53 -8.39 -3.71 13.62
N ILE A 54 -7.82 -2.67 13.02
CA ILE A 54 -6.90 -1.71 13.66
C ILE A 54 -7.67 -0.51 14.24
N ILE A 55 -8.65 0.01 13.48
CA ILE A 55 -9.40 1.23 13.83
C ILE A 55 -10.00 1.19 15.24
N PRO A 56 -10.72 0.13 15.69
CA PRO A 56 -11.36 0.13 17.00
C PRO A 56 -10.36 0.26 18.15
N SER A 57 -9.23 -0.43 18.05
CA SER A 57 -8.21 -0.40 19.11
C SER A 57 -7.53 0.97 19.22
N LEU A 58 -7.19 1.61 18.10
CA LEU A 58 -6.64 2.96 18.12
C LEU A 58 -7.67 3.98 18.64
N ALA A 59 -8.95 3.81 18.29
CA ALA A 59 -10.01 4.65 18.80
C ALA A 59 -10.17 4.52 20.33
N ASN A 60 -10.07 3.31 20.87
CA ASN A 60 -10.11 3.03 22.30
C ASN A 60 -8.90 3.64 23.05
N GLU A 61 -7.75 3.76 22.38
CA GLU A 61 -6.57 4.48 22.90
C GLU A 61 -6.70 6.00 22.79
N GLY A 62 -7.85 6.51 22.37
CA GLY A 62 -8.17 7.94 22.32
C GLY A 62 -7.78 8.63 21.01
N PHE A 63 -7.47 7.91 19.93
CA PHE A 63 -7.27 8.50 18.62
C PHE A 63 -8.61 8.76 17.91
N ARG A 64 -8.70 9.88 17.21
CA ARG A 64 -9.59 10.01 16.07
C ARG A 64 -8.92 9.27 14.91
N VAL A 65 -9.52 8.24 14.39
CA VAL A 65 -8.92 7.40 13.34
C VAL A 65 -9.62 7.64 12.02
N ILE A 66 -8.84 7.89 10.96
CA ILE A 66 -9.32 8.15 9.61
C ILE A 66 -8.61 7.20 8.67
N ALA A 67 -9.36 6.49 7.84
CA ALA A 67 -8.86 5.60 6.81
C ALA A 67 -9.60 5.87 5.49
N PRO A 68 -9.03 6.63 4.54
CA PRO A 68 -9.66 6.87 3.24
C PRO A 68 -9.55 5.66 2.31
N ASP A 69 -10.53 5.50 1.43
CA ASP A 69 -10.30 4.83 0.16
C ASP A 69 -9.48 5.77 -0.72
N MET A 70 -8.25 5.38 -1.06
CA MET A 70 -7.35 6.21 -1.84
C MET A 70 -7.88 6.43 -3.27
N ARG A 71 -7.40 7.45 -3.99
CA ARG A 71 -7.76 7.71 -5.40
C ARG A 71 -7.68 6.43 -6.24
N GLY A 72 -8.78 6.11 -6.92
CA GLY A 72 -8.86 4.93 -7.78
C GLY A 72 -9.32 3.66 -7.06
N TYR A 73 -9.70 3.75 -5.78
CA TYR A 73 -10.15 2.62 -4.99
C TYR A 73 -11.52 2.86 -4.34
N GLY A 74 -12.19 1.76 -4.07
CA GLY A 74 -13.38 1.70 -3.24
C GLY A 74 -14.52 2.61 -3.67
N LEU A 75 -15.03 3.36 -2.72
CA LEU A 75 -16.16 4.28 -2.93
C LEU A 75 -15.72 5.73 -3.21
N THR A 76 -14.40 5.99 -3.29
CA THR A 76 -13.87 7.29 -3.72
C THR A 76 -14.11 7.48 -5.21
N SER A 77 -14.67 8.63 -5.60
CA SER A 77 -15.00 8.95 -7.00
C SER A 77 -13.75 9.34 -7.83
N GLY A 78 -13.96 9.59 -9.12
CA GLY A 78 -12.93 10.18 -9.99
C GLY A 78 -11.82 9.21 -10.42
N GLY A 79 -12.03 7.91 -10.31
CA GLY A 79 -11.10 6.92 -10.85
C GLY A 79 -11.12 6.88 -12.38
N ALA A 80 -9.96 7.09 -13.04
CA ALA A 80 -9.81 6.96 -14.48
C ALA A 80 -9.86 5.48 -14.89
N LYS A 81 -11.00 5.06 -15.46
CA LYS A 81 -11.26 3.66 -15.86
C LYS A 81 -10.75 3.32 -17.27
N ASP A 82 -10.47 4.34 -18.08
CA ASP A 82 -9.91 4.18 -19.41
C ASP A 82 -8.38 4.18 -19.32
N PHE A 83 -7.74 3.25 -20.04
CA PHE A 83 -6.28 3.17 -20.10
C PHE A 83 -5.67 4.43 -20.74
N ASP A 84 -6.31 4.99 -21.76
CA ASP A 84 -5.82 6.17 -22.49
C ASP A 84 -6.15 7.51 -21.81
N ALA A 85 -6.84 7.49 -20.66
CA ALA A 85 -7.11 8.70 -19.89
C ALA A 85 -5.82 9.34 -19.35
N ASP A 86 -5.88 10.66 -19.08
CA ASP A 86 -4.82 11.34 -18.35
C ASP A 86 -4.68 10.75 -16.93
N ILE A 87 -3.48 10.30 -16.61
CA ILE A 87 -3.14 9.71 -15.31
C ILE A 87 -2.31 10.64 -14.43
N SER A 88 -2.15 11.90 -14.81
CA SER A 88 -1.35 12.87 -14.06
C SER A 88 -1.77 13.01 -12.59
N GLU A 89 -3.07 12.85 -12.32
CA GLU A 89 -3.65 12.85 -10.97
C GLU A 89 -3.19 11.67 -10.09
N TYR A 90 -2.63 10.61 -10.68
CA TYR A 90 -2.10 9.44 -9.96
C TYR A 90 -0.62 9.54 -9.64
N ARG A 91 0.05 10.64 -10.00
CA ARG A 91 1.42 10.91 -9.59
C ARG A 91 1.50 10.99 -8.06
N LEU A 92 2.57 10.51 -7.50
CA LEU A 92 2.73 10.41 -6.04
C LEU A 92 2.59 11.76 -5.32
N LEU A 93 3.00 12.86 -5.97
CA LEU A 93 2.78 14.21 -5.45
C LEU A 93 1.27 14.56 -5.39
N ASN A 94 0.50 14.20 -6.42
CA ASN A 94 -0.93 14.47 -6.45
C ASN A 94 -1.71 13.60 -5.45
N LEU A 95 -1.31 12.32 -5.27
CA LEU A 95 -1.86 11.47 -4.23
C LEU A 95 -1.60 12.05 -2.82
N THR A 96 -0.42 12.66 -2.61
CA THR A 96 -0.12 13.40 -1.38
C THR A 96 -1.02 14.63 -1.24
N THR A 97 -1.28 15.34 -2.34
CA THR A 97 -2.18 16.50 -2.35
C THR A 97 -3.62 16.09 -2.01
N ASP A 98 -4.10 14.93 -2.47
CA ASP A 98 -5.41 14.39 -2.07
C ASP A 98 -5.51 14.24 -0.55
N ILE A 99 -4.46 13.69 0.08
CA ILE A 99 -4.42 13.54 1.54
C ILE A 99 -4.46 14.88 2.25
N ILE A 100 -3.64 15.84 1.83
CA ILE A 100 -3.63 17.18 2.44
C ILE A 100 -4.99 17.88 2.26
N SER A 101 -5.60 17.75 1.08
CA SER A 101 -6.93 18.30 0.80
C SER A 101 -8.02 17.63 1.65
N LEU A 102 -7.94 16.32 1.85
CA LEU A 102 -8.86 15.60 2.76
C LEU A 102 -8.74 16.13 4.18
N LEU A 103 -7.53 16.28 4.71
CA LEU A 103 -7.30 16.83 6.05
C LEU A 103 -7.85 18.25 6.17
N SER A 104 -7.61 19.10 5.18
CA SER A 104 -8.15 20.46 5.14
C SER A 104 -9.68 20.47 5.14
N SER A 105 -10.33 19.63 4.33
CA SER A 105 -11.80 19.51 4.29
C SER A 105 -12.39 18.98 5.59
N LEU A 106 -11.62 18.20 6.36
CA LEU A 106 -11.99 17.70 7.70
C LEU A 106 -11.63 18.64 8.85
N ASN A 107 -11.06 19.83 8.56
CA ASN A 107 -10.52 20.77 9.54
C ASN A 107 -9.51 20.12 10.49
N ILE A 108 -8.57 19.35 9.92
CA ILE A 108 -7.51 18.67 10.65
C ILE A 108 -6.17 19.31 10.29
N ASP A 109 -5.58 20.00 11.24
CA ASP A 109 -4.31 20.70 11.05
C ASP A 109 -3.09 19.79 11.25
N LYS A 110 -3.25 18.71 12.03
CA LYS A 110 -2.14 17.82 12.41
C LYS A 110 -2.57 16.37 12.52
N ILE A 111 -1.66 15.49 12.12
CA ILE A 111 -1.75 14.05 12.26
C ILE A 111 -0.65 13.59 13.22
N ASP A 112 -1.04 13.00 14.32
CA ASP A 112 -0.12 12.50 15.34
C ASP A 112 0.53 11.18 14.90
N LEU A 113 -0.24 10.30 14.23
CA LEU A 113 0.21 9.00 13.75
C LEU A 113 -0.21 8.79 12.29
N LEU A 114 0.74 8.90 11.37
CA LEU A 114 0.54 8.56 9.96
C LEU A 114 1.04 7.13 9.72
N VAL A 115 0.17 6.27 9.19
CA VAL A 115 0.49 4.88 8.87
C VAL A 115 0.19 4.62 7.41
N GLY A 116 1.12 4.05 6.67
CA GLY A 116 0.91 3.62 5.29
C GLY A 116 1.33 2.17 5.07
N HIS A 117 0.51 1.42 4.34
CA HIS A 117 0.78 0.03 3.98
C HIS A 117 0.95 -0.11 2.46
N ASP A 118 1.94 -0.91 2.00
CA ASP A 118 2.23 -1.17 0.58
C ASP A 118 2.40 0.14 -0.21
N ALA A 119 1.63 0.39 -1.26
CA ALA A 119 1.66 1.66 -2.01
C ALA A 119 1.29 2.87 -1.13
N GLY A 120 0.42 2.69 -0.14
CA GLY A 120 0.11 3.71 0.88
C GLY A 120 1.31 4.10 1.73
N SER A 121 2.30 3.20 1.92
CA SER A 121 3.57 3.52 2.58
C SER A 121 4.35 4.59 1.83
N SER A 122 4.38 4.52 0.49
CA SER A 122 5.04 5.54 -0.34
C SER A 122 4.34 6.90 -0.25
N VAL A 123 3.00 6.91 -0.27
CA VAL A 123 2.22 8.16 -0.10
C VAL A 123 2.45 8.74 1.29
N ALA A 124 2.43 7.92 2.34
CA ALA A 124 2.70 8.36 3.71
C ALA A 124 4.11 8.95 3.87
N ALA A 125 5.13 8.27 3.32
CA ALA A 125 6.52 8.74 3.37
C ALA A 125 6.71 10.08 2.65
N VAL A 126 6.15 10.26 1.45
CA VAL A 126 6.23 11.52 0.70
C VAL A 126 5.42 12.62 1.39
N SER A 127 4.26 12.31 1.97
CA SER A 127 3.48 13.26 2.77
C SER A 127 4.27 13.78 3.96
N ALA A 128 4.92 12.89 4.71
CA ALA A 128 5.77 13.24 5.85
C ALA A 128 7.02 14.04 5.42
N LEU A 129 7.61 13.69 4.27
CA LEU A 129 8.75 14.41 3.69
C LEU A 129 8.40 15.85 3.34
N ILE A 130 7.23 16.07 2.71
CA ILE A 130 6.83 17.36 2.16
C ILE A 130 6.23 18.26 3.24
N ARG A 131 5.43 17.67 4.16
CA ARG A 131 4.67 18.40 5.16
C ARG A 131 4.94 17.90 6.60
N PRO A 132 6.21 18.01 7.08
CA PRO A 132 6.54 17.65 8.47
C PRO A 132 5.85 18.57 9.51
N ASP A 133 5.30 19.68 9.07
CA ASP A 133 4.47 20.58 9.86
C ASP A 133 3.09 19.98 10.18
N ILE A 134 2.55 19.14 9.30
CA ILE A 134 1.25 18.45 9.48
C ILE A 134 1.45 17.09 10.17
N PHE A 135 2.41 16.29 9.70
CA PHE A 135 2.61 14.92 10.13
C PHE A 135 3.68 14.84 11.23
N LYS A 136 3.30 14.36 12.43
CA LYS A 136 4.20 14.33 13.59
C LYS A 136 4.97 13.02 13.74
N SER A 137 4.46 11.92 13.21
CA SER A 137 5.14 10.62 13.17
C SER A 137 4.70 9.79 11.97
N LEU A 138 5.54 8.86 11.57
CA LEU A 138 5.35 8.02 10.39
C LEU A 138 5.61 6.55 10.71
N VAL A 139 4.67 5.68 10.31
CA VAL A 139 4.88 4.24 10.28
C VAL A 139 4.71 3.76 8.84
N MET A 140 5.76 3.19 8.30
CA MET A 140 5.77 2.55 6.98
C MET A 140 5.59 1.06 7.14
N MET A 141 4.72 0.44 6.34
CA MET A 141 4.43 -0.99 6.46
C MET A 141 4.64 -1.71 5.13
N SER A 142 5.32 -2.85 5.19
CA SER A 142 5.54 -3.79 4.07
C SER A 142 6.41 -3.29 2.93
N ALA A 143 6.36 -2.01 2.56
CA ALA A 143 7.15 -1.41 1.49
C ALA A 143 8.11 -0.35 2.04
N PRO A 144 9.43 -0.60 2.03
CA PRO A 144 10.41 0.39 2.46
C PRO A 144 10.43 1.62 1.54
N TYR A 145 10.58 2.79 2.13
CA TYR A 145 10.73 4.03 1.38
C TYR A 145 12.12 4.12 0.73
N SER A 146 12.16 4.26 -0.58
CA SER A 146 13.42 4.31 -1.35
C SER A 146 13.86 5.72 -1.75
N GLY A 147 13.26 6.74 -1.16
CA GLY A 147 13.56 8.14 -1.47
C GLY A 147 12.77 8.69 -2.66
N VAL A 148 12.96 9.97 -2.92
CA VAL A 148 12.48 10.65 -4.13
C VAL A 148 13.57 10.61 -5.22
N PRO A 149 13.20 10.75 -6.51
CA PRO A 149 14.19 10.76 -7.61
C PRO A 149 15.24 11.84 -7.42
N ASN A 150 16.50 11.53 -7.73
CA ASN A 150 17.57 12.52 -7.69
C ASN A 150 17.44 13.49 -8.87
N ILE A 151 17.77 14.77 -8.63
CA ILE A 151 17.74 15.79 -9.67
C ILE A 151 18.65 15.49 -10.87
N LYS A 152 19.69 14.70 -10.65
CA LYS A 152 20.66 14.27 -11.66
C LYS A 152 20.22 13.01 -12.44
N ASN A 153 19.12 12.35 -12.03
CA ASN A 153 18.67 11.16 -12.73
C ASN A 153 18.28 11.49 -14.17
N ASP A 154 18.72 10.67 -15.09
CA ASP A 154 18.27 10.70 -16.48
C ASP A 154 16.82 10.23 -16.57
N LEU A 155 15.93 11.08 -17.06
CA LEU A 155 14.51 10.73 -17.23
C LEU A 155 14.27 9.77 -18.39
N SER A 156 15.21 9.68 -19.33
CA SER A 156 15.17 8.75 -20.46
C SER A 156 15.75 7.37 -20.13
N PHE A 157 16.28 7.18 -18.90
CA PHE A 157 16.86 5.89 -18.50
C PHE A 157 15.81 4.79 -18.54
N GLU A 158 16.08 3.77 -19.35
CA GLU A 158 15.33 2.51 -19.37
C GLU A 158 16.09 1.46 -18.54
N ASP A 159 15.43 0.91 -17.55
CA ASP A 159 16.03 -0.12 -16.70
C ASP A 159 16.24 -1.42 -17.54
N PRO A 160 17.50 -1.88 -17.70
CA PRO A 160 17.80 -3.07 -18.49
C PRO A 160 17.23 -4.35 -17.86
N VAL A 161 16.89 -4.35 -16.59
CA VAL A 161 16.45 -5.53 -15.83
C VAL A 161 15.28 -6.24 -16.49
N HIS A 162 14.39 -5.51 -17.19
CA HIS A 162 13.24 -6.12 -17.89
C HIS A 162 13.68 -6.96 -19.08
N LYS A 163 14.67 -6.47 -19.84
CA LYS A 163 15.25 -7.21 -20.97
C LYS A 163 16.02 -8.44 -20.47
N ASP A 164 16.66 -8.31 -19.32
CA ASP A 164 17.45 -9.39 -18.73
C ASP A 164 16.56 -10.47 -18.10
N LEU A 165 15.47 -10.09 -17.41
CA LEU A 165 14.44 -11.02 -16.93
C LEU A 165 13.85 -11.85 -18.09
N ALA A 166 13.59 -11.24 -19.24
CA ALA A 166 13.04 -11.91 -20.42
C ALA A 166 14.02 -12.90 -21.07
N LYS A 167 15.33 -12.81 -20.78
CA LYS A 167 16.36 -13.74 -21.27
C LYS A 167 16.60 -14.95 -20.38
N LEU A 168 16.04 -14.96 -19.16
CA LEU A 168 16.17 -16.08 -18.25
C LEU A 168 15.53 -17.36 -18.83
N ASP A 169 15.90 -18.50 -18.30
CA ASP A 169 15.26 -19.77 -18.58
C ASP A 169 14.67 -20.36 -17.27
N PRO A 170 13.33 -20.39 -17.11
CA PRO A 170 12.30 -19.84 -18.01
C PRO A 170 12.27 -18.30 -18.01
N PRO A 171 11.81 -17.66 -19.14
CA PRO A 171 11.71 -16.21 -19.26
C PRO A 171 10.76 -15.59 -18.24
N ARG A 172 11.13 -14.43 -17.69
CA ARG A 172 10.39 -13.73 -16.60
C ARG A 172 10.05 -12.28 -16.96
N LYS A 173 9.11 -11.70 -16.19
CA LYS A 173 8.77 -10.27 -16.20
C LYS A 173 8.43 -9.79 -14.79
N HIS A 174 8.70 -8.53 -14.50
CA HIS A 174 8.38 -7.91 -13.23
C HIS A 174 6.90 -7.48 -13.17
N TYR A 175 6.18 -7.77 -12.07
CA TYR A 175 4.74 -7.53 -11.92
C TYR A 175 4.35 -6.05 -12.09
N GLN A 176 5.14 -5.10 -11.60
CA GLN A 176 4.82 -3.67 -11.67
C GLN A 176 4.76 -3.17 -13.12
N TRP A 177 5.63 -3.69 -13.99
CA TRP A 177 5.61 -3.38 -15.42
C TRP A 177 4.45 -4.07 -16.14
N TYR A 178 4.13 -5.31 -15.75
CA TYR A 178 2.91 -5.95 -16.22
C TYR A 178 1.67 -5.15 -15.82
N TYR A 179 1.58 -4.67 -14.56
CA TYR A 179 0.48 -3.84 -14.09
C TYR A 179 0.38 -2.48 -14.81
N SER A 180 1.44 -2.05 -15.44
CA SER A 180 1.50 -0.82 -16.25
C SER A 180 1.05 -1.02 -17.70
N THR A 181 0.68 -2.23 -18.10
CA THR A 181 0.20 -2.56 -19.46
C THR A 181 -1.32 -2.49 -19.54
N VAL A 182 -1.84 -2.35 -20.77
CA VAL A 182 -3.29 -2.36 -21.04
C VAL A 182 -3.94 -3.71 -20.75
N GLU A 183 -3.18 -4.79 -20.89
CA GLU A 183 -3.64 -6.16 -20.67
C GLU A 183 -3.98 -6.44 -19.21
N ALA A 184 -3.26 -5.84 -18.26
CA ALA A 184 -3.37 -6.18 -16.85
C ALA A 184 -4.80 -6.01 -16.30
N ASN A 185 -5.46 -4.90 -16.61
CA ASN A 185 -6.85 -4.70 -16.21
C ASN A 185 -7.79 -5.71 -16.88
N LYS A 186 -7.62 -5.94 -18.17
CA LYS A 186 -8.43 -6.89 -18.95
C LYS A 186 -8.30 -8.31 -18.41
N ASP A 187 -7.11 -8.72 -18.04
CA ASP A 187 -6.82 -10.06 -17.51
C ASP A 187 -7.42 -10.28 -16.11
N MET A 188 -7.38 -9.26 -15.25
CA MET A 188 -7.80 -9.36 -13.85
C MET A 188 -9.27 -9.01 -13.62
N HIS A 189 -9.90 -8.17 -14.46
CA HIS A 189 -11.31 -7.79 -14.34
C HIS A 189 -12.24 -8.91 -14.83
N LEU A 190 -12.37 -9.92 -14.02
CA LEU A 190 -13.11 -11.16 -14.29
C LEU A 190 -14.58 -11.03 -13.84
N LYS A 191 -15.43 -11.98 -14.26
CA LYS A 191 -16.77 -12.17 -13.68
C LYS A 191 -16.69 -12.47 -12.19
N LYS A 192 -17.68 -12.06 -11.39
CA LYS A 192 -17.70 -12.07 -9.92
C LYS A 192 -17.09 -13.33 -9.29
N GLU A 193 -17.56 -14.53 -9.65
CA GLU A 193 -17.09 -15.78 -9.06
C GLU A 193 -15.59 -16.06 -9.35
N LYS A 194 -15.15 -15.76 -10.57
CA LYS A 194 -13.75 -15.93 -10.95
C LYS A 194 -12.88 -14.86 -10.32
N LEU A 195 -13.39 -13.63 -10.20
CA LEU A 195 -12.71 -12.53 -9.54
C LEU A 195 -12.51 -12.84 -8.05
N HIS A 196 -13.53 -13.34 -7.37
CA HIS A 196 -13.44 -13.76 -5.96
C HIS A 196 -12.36 -14.83 -5.76
N LYS A 197 -12.36 -15.87 -6.62
CA LYS A 197 -11.32 -16.91 -6.55
C LYS A 197 -9.92 -16.37 -6.84
N PHE A 198 -9.80 -15.50 -7.84
CA PHE A 198 -8.52 -14.84 -8.14
C PHE A 198 -8.00 -14.02 -6.95
N LEU A 199 -8.84 -13.17 -6.37
CA LEU A 199 -8.46 -12.39 -5.19
C LEU A 199 -8.11 -13.29 -4.01
N ARG A 200 -8.86 -14.38 -3.76
CA ARG A 200 -8.52 -15.37 -2.74
C ARG A 200 -7.13 -15.95 -2.94
N ALA A 201 -6.78 -16.38 -4.15
CA ALA A 201 -5.45 -16.91 -4.46
C ALA A 201 -4.36 -15.84 -4.29
N TYR A 202 -4.62 -14.62 -4.76
CA TYR A 202 -3.68 -13.49 -4.66
C TYR A 202 -3.39 -13.12 -3.19
N TYR A 203 -4.44 -12.97 -2.38
CA TYR A 203 -4.28 -12.70 -0.94
C TYR A 203 -3.55 -13.83 -0.22
N HIS A 204 -3.89 -15.09 -0.55
CA HIS A 204 -3.25 -16.26 0.05
C HIS A 204 -1.74 -16.32 -0.24
N MET A 205 -1.33 -16.18 -1.49
CA MET A 205 0.09 -16.27 -1.86
C MET A 205 0.96 -15.22 -1.17
N LYS A 206 0.42 -14.06 -0.83
CA LYS A 206 1.15 -12.99 -0.14
C LYS A 206 1.02 -13.07 1.39
N SER A 207 0.21 -13.99 1.93
CA SER A 207 0.01 -14.18 3.37
C SER A 207 1.02 -15.16 3.98
N ALA A 208 1.04 -15.24 5.31
CA ALA A 208 1.80 -16.25 6.04
C ALA A 208 1.23 -17.67 5.89
N ASP A 209 -0.02 -17.81 5.43
CA ASP A 209 -0.66 -19.09 5.23
C ASP A 209 -0.07 -19.86 4.04
N TRP A 210 0.53 -19.19 3.08
CA TRP A 210 1.23 -19.84 1.99
C TRP A 210 2.62 -20.29 2.44
N LYS A 211 2.78 -21.62 2.57
CA LYS A 211 3.98 -22.23 3.16
C LYS A 211 5.27 -21.98 2.39
N GLU A 212 5.16 -21.66 1.10
CA GLU A 212 6.32 -21.36 0.25
C GLU A 212 6.82 -19.91 0.42
N ASN A 213 6.11 -19.06 1.18
CA ASN A 213 6.57 -17.73 1.53
C ASN A 213 7.76 -17.80 2.50
N SER A 214 8.95 -17.75 1.93
CA SER A 214 10.23 -17.75 2.65
C SER A 214 11.10 -16.60 2.14
N PRO A 215 10.77 -15.35 2.52
CA PRO A 215 11.48 -14.18 2.02
C PRO A 215 12.93 -14.17 2.46
N ILE A 216 13.80 -13.79 1.55
CA ILE A 216 15.23 -13.61 1.75
C ILE A 216 15.66 -12.23 1.25
N GLU A 217 16.70 -11.69 1.82
CA GLU A 217 17.31 -10.48 1.31
C GLU A 217 17.97 -10.74 -0.04
N LEU A 218 17.72 -9.84 -0.99
CA LEU A 218 18.28 -9.89 -2.34
C LEU A 218 19.52 -8.99 -2.40
N ASN A 219 20.62 -9.51 -2.98
CA ASN A 219 21.91 -8.82 -2.99
C ASN A 219 21.99 -7.68 -4.01
N ALA A 220 21.22 -7.76 -5.11
CA ALA A 220 21.30 -6.80 -6.21
C ALA A 220 19.98 -6.68 -6.97
N TRP A 221 19.81 -5.54 -7.64
CA TRP A 221 18.73 -5.30 -8.60
C TRP A 221 19.15 -5.83 -9.98
N ASP A 222 19.13 -7.14 -10.13
CA ASP A 222 19.42 -7.85 -11.39
C ASP A 222 18.45 -9.02 -11.58
N ALA A 223 18.41 -9.56 -12.79
CA ALA A 223 17.45 -10.59 -13.18
C ALA A 223 17.59 -11.88 -12.35
N GLU A 224 18.80 -12.32 -12.02
CA GLU A 224 19.06 -13.56 -11.28
C GLU A 224 18.61 -13.44 -9.81
N ASN A 225 18.88 -12.30 -9.18
CA ASN A 225 18.42 -12.04 -7.81
C ASN A 225 16.91 -11.88 -7.75
N LEU A 226 16.33 -11.09 -8.65
CA LEU A 226 14.89 -10.88 -8.72
C LEU A 226 14.12 -12.18 -8.98
N ALA A 227 14.64 -13.08 -9.80
CA ALA A 227 14.00 -14.37 -10.11
C ALA A 227 13.87 -15.32 -8.89
N LYS A 228 14.50 -15.01 -7.76
CA LYS A 228 14.30 -15.72 -6.47
C LYS A 228 12.98 -15.37 -5.81
N MET A 229 12.36 -14.25 -6.19
CA MET A 229 11.05 -13.86 -5.68
C MET A 229 9.93 -14.74 -6.26
N PRO A 230 8.81 -14.88 -5.51
CA PRO A 230 7.64 -15.62 -5.98
C PRO A 230 7.05 -15.04 -7.29
N GLU A 231 6.29 -15.90 -7.98
CA GLU A 231 5.67 -15.55 -9.27
C GLU A 231 4.67 -14.39 -9.20
N TYR A 232 4.15 -14.05 -8.05
CA TYR A 232 3.33 -12.84 -7.89
C TYR A 232 4.15 -11.54 -7.90
N TYR A 233 5.48 -11.59 -7.85
CA TYR A 233 6.41 -10.48 -8.07
C TYR A 233 7.16 -10.61 -9.40
N ILE A 234 7.77 -11.77 -9.65
CA ILE A 234 8.53 -12.04 -10.87
C ILE A 234 7.85 -13.15 -11.65
N MET A 235 6.90 -12.74 -12.48
CA MET A 235 6.00 -13.59 -13.24
C MET A 235 6.71 -14.31 -14.37
N HIS A 236 6.21 -15.46 -14.81
CA HIS A 236 6.59 -16.01 -16.12
C HIS A 236 6.18 -15.05 -17.24
N LEU A 237 7.03 -14.89 -18.23
CA LEU A 237 6.84 -13.89 -19.30
C LEU A 237 5.51 -14.05 -20.05
N ASN A 238 5.09 -15.28 -20.29
CA ASN A 238 3.89 -15.65 -21.04
C ASN A 238 2.62 -15.81 -20.19
N GLN A 239 2.70 -15.57 -18.88
CA GLN A 239 1.55 -15.64 -17.96
C GLN A 239 1.03 -14.26 -17.60
N ASN A 240 -0.24 -14.18 -17.27
CA ASN A 240 -0.83 -13.03 -16.57
C ASN A 240 -0.90 -13.29 -15.05
N MET A 241 -1.30 -12.28 -14.25
CA MET A 241 -1.34 -12.42 -12.80
C MET A 241 -2.31 -13.51 -12.34
N VAL A 242 -3.45 -13.67 -13.01
CA VAL A 242 -4.41 -14.73 -12.68
C VAL A 242 -3.78 -16.10 -12.86
N GLN A 243 -3.07 -16.31 -13.96
CA GLN A 243 -2.37 -17.56 -14.25
C GLN A 243 -1.23 -17.83 -13.27
N SER A 244 -0.54 -16.79 -12.80
CA SER A 244 0.54 -16.92 -11.82
C SER A 244 0.04 -17.31 -10.42
N VAL A 245 -1.14 -16.85 -9.98
CA VAL A 245 -1.59 -17.09 -8.60
C VAL A 245 -2.60 -18.24 -8.47
N MET A 246 -3.41 -18.52 -9.48
CA MET A 246 -4.46 -19.53 -9.40
C MET A 246 -3.98 -20.97 -9.11
N PRO A 247 -2.78 -21.42 -9.57
CA PRO A 247 -2.24 -22.72 -9.18
C PRO A 247 -2.04 -22.88 -7.68
N HIS A 248 -1.91 -21.77 -6.95
CA HIS A 248 -1.69 -21.74 -5.50
C HIS A 248 -2.95 -21.35 -4.71
N TYR A 249 -4.13 -21.58 -5.29
CA TYR A 249 -5.39 -21.37 -4.57
C TYR A 249 -5.41 -22.23 -3.29
N PRO A 250 -5.78 -21.67 -2.11
CA PRO A 250 -5.74 -22.39 -0.85
C PRO A 250 -6.64 -23.63 -0.88
N GLN A 251 -6.11 -24.78 -0.48
CA GLN A 251 -6.83 -26.05 -0.43
C GLN A 251 -7.59 -26.26 0.91
N ASN A 252 -7.32 -25.41 1.90
CA ASN A 252 -7.93 -25.41 3.21
C ASN A 252 -8.43 -24.00 3.58
N ASN A 253 -9.19 -23.88 4.64
CA ASN A 253 -9.80 -22.63 5.08
C ASN A 253 -8.88 -21.84 6.04
N CYS A 254 -7.56 -21.87 5.86
CA CYS A 254 -6.61 -21.14 6.71
C CYS A 254 -6.88 -19.62 6.79
N TYR A 255 -7.43 -19.05 5.72
CA TYR A 255 -7.77 -17.63 5.59
C TYR A 255 -8.97 -17.20 6.46
N GLU A 256 -9.79 -18.11 6.97
CA GLU A 256 -11.01 -17.78 7.73
C GLU A 256 -10.75 -16.89 8.95
N ASN A 257 -9.56 -17.00 9.56
CA ASN A 257 -9.20 -16.25 10.75
C ASN A 257 -8.89 -14.76 10.49
N TRP A 258 -8.48 -14.40 9.27
CA TRP A 258 -8.03 -13.04 8.98
C TRP A 258 -8.75 -12.37 7.81
N LEU A 259 -9.23 -13.14 6.82
CA LEU A 259 -9.99 -12.66 5.66
C LEU A 259 -11.00 -13.72 5.22
N ASN A 260 -12.13 -13.87 5.92
CA ASN A 260 -13.18 -14.82 5.53
C ASN A 260 -13.86 -14.41 4.21
N ASP A 261 -14.71 -15.30 3.66
CA ASP A 261 -15.31 -15.06 2.34
C ASP A 261 -16.22 -13.83 2.29
N LYS A 262 -16.94 -13.51 3.38
CA LYS A 262 -17.76 -12.28 3.42
C LYS A 262 -16.89 -11.01 3.41
N GLU A 263 -15.77 -11.05 4.11
CA GLU A 263 -14.80 -9.95 4.10
C GLU A 263 -14.12 -9.81 2.73
N LEU A 264 -13.78 -10.91 2.08
CA LEU A 264 -13.20 -10.88 0.72
C LEU A 264 -14.22 -10.39 -0.31
N GLU A 265 -15.52 -10.64 -0.10
CA GLU A 265 -16.57 -10.15 -0.99
C GLU A 265 -16.60 -8.61 -1.07
N VAL A 266 -16.23 -7.90 0.00
CA VAL A 266 -16.09 -6.43 -0.02
C VAL A 266 -15.09 -5.97 -1.08
N TYR A 267 -13.93 -6.62 -1.16
CA TYR A 267 -12.93 -6.34 -2.18
C TYR A 267 -13.40 -6.78 -3.58
N THR A 268 -14.02 -7.96 -3.66
CA THR A 268 -14.55 -8.50 -4.91
C THR A 268 -15.57 -7.56 -5.53
N ASP A 269 -16.55 -7.10 -4.75
CA ASP A 269 -17.59 -6.18 -5.23
C ASP A 269 -17.00 -4.83 -5.65
N SER A 270 -16.02 -4.32 -4.90
CA SER A 270 -15.36 -3.07 -5.24
C SER A 270 -14.61 -3.15 -6.57
N PHE A 271 -13.81 -4.20 -6.80
CA PHE A 271 -13.08 -4.36 -8.07
C PHE A 271 -13.97 -4.81 -9.23
N LEU A 272 -15.10 -5.46 -8.95
CA LEU A 272 -16.10 -5.76 -9.96
C LEU A 272 -16.74 -4.48 -10.52
N GLU A 273 -17.05 -3.52 -9.64
CA GLU A 273 -17.67 -2.24 -10.01
C GLU A 273 -16.69 -1.26 -10.65
N ASN A 274 -15.49 -1.13 -10.07
CA ASN A 274 -14.50 -0.12 -10.46
C ASN A 274 -13.51 -0.60 -11.51
N SER A 275 -13.40 -1.90 -11.77
CA SER A 275 -12.24 -2.55 -12.41
C SER A 275 -10.93 -2.32 -11.66
N PHE A 276 -9.81 -2.85 -12.16
CA PHE A 276 -8.49 -2.61 -11.60
C PHE A 276 -7.82 -1.37 -12.21
N GLN A 277 -8.29 -0.87 -13.35
CA GLN A 277 -7.60 0.19 -14.09
C GLN A 277 -7.26 1.42 -13.24
N PRO A 278 -8.18 1.98 -12.43
CA PRO A 278 -7.86 3.14 -11.60
C PRO A 278 -6.74 2.87 -10.60
N ALA A 279 -6.72 1.69 -9.99
CA ALA A 279 -5.66 1.26 -9.08
C ALA A 279 -4.33 1.00 -9.81
N LEU A 280 -4.38 0.43 -11.03
CA LEU A 280 -3.21 0.17 -11.86
C LEU A 280 -2.55 1.46 -12.37
N ASN A 281 -3.26 2.58 -12.44
CA ASN A 281 -2.68 3.87 -12.82
C ASN A 281 -1.58 4.33 -11.84
N TRP A 282 -1.63 3.88 -10.57
CA TRP A 282 -0.52 4.09 -9.62
C TRP A 282 0.77 3.44 -10.10
N TYR A 283 0.70 2.19 -10.60
CA TYR A 283 1.87 1.48 -11.14
C TYR A 283 2.38 2.13 -12.43
N ARG A 284 1.49 2.60 -13.30
CA ARG A 284 1.85 3.35 -14.52
C ARG A 284 2.61 4.63 -14.18
N CYS A 285 2.21 5.33 -13.13
CA CYS A 285 2.97 6.47 -12.63
C CYS A 285 4.27 6.04 -11.97
N MET A 286 4.25 4.99 -11.13
CA MET A 286 5.41 4.52 -10.38
C MET A 286 6.54 4.03 -11.30
N THR A 287 6.23 3.35 -12.40
CA THR A 287 7.20 2.84 -13.37
C THR A 287 7.69 3.89 -14.37
N SER A 288 7.15 5.10 -14.35
CA SER A 288 7.51 6.20 -15.25
C SER A 288 8.46 7.19 -14.57
N ASN A 289 9.68 7.29 -15.05
CA ASN A 289 10.63 8.32 -14.59
C ASN A 289 10.11 9.75 -14.82
N TYR A 290 9.38 9.97 -15.93
CA TYR A 290 8.80 11.26 -16.27
C TYR A 290 7.68 11.67 -15.31
N LEU A 291 6.73 10.77 -15.02
CA LEU A 291 5.58 11.07 -14.16
C LEU A 291 5.95 11.28 -12.68
N ASN A 292 7.11 10.81 -12.25
CA ASN A 292 7.63 11.06 -10.90
C ASN A 292 8.67 12.22 -10.86
N SER A 293 8.92 12.89 -11.98
CA SER A 293 9.97 13.92 -12.08
C SER A 293 9.68 15.17 -11.26
N ASP A 294 8.43 15.47 -10.93
CA ASP A 294 8.01 16.57 -10.06
C ASP A 294 8.56 16.43 -8.63
N LEU A 295 8.76 15.20 -8.15
CA LEU A 295 9.38 14.94 -6.85
C LEU A 295 10.88 15.29 -6.79
N ARG A 296 11.54 15.52 -7.93
CA ARG A 296 12.97 15.91 -7.98
C ARG A 296 13.27 17.21 -7.25
N VAL A 297 12.28 18.08 -7.10
CA VAL A 297 12.40 19.32 -6.31
C VAL A 297 12.75 19.04 -4.84
N PHE A 298 12.41 17.83 -4.35
CA PHE A 298 12.74 17.36 -3.01
C PHE A 298 14.00 16.48 -2.96
N SER A 299 14.80 16.44 -4.03
CA SER A 299 16.04 15.66 -4.09
C SER A 299 16.90 15.91 -2.86
N ASN A 300 17.43 14.83 -2.25
CA ASN A 300 18.21 14.82 -1.02
C ASN A 300 17.48 15.26 0.26
N LYS A 301 16.20 15.65 0.19
CA LYS A 301 15.42 15.90 1.41
C LYS A 301 15.16 14.58 2.15
N LYS A 302 15.22 14.63 3.47
CA LYS A 302 15.09 13.48 4.37
C LYS A 302 13.85 13.62 5.24
N ILE A 303 13.32 12.49 5.71
CA ILE A 303 12.23 12.45 6.69
C ILE A 303 12.83 12.74 8.07
N GLU A 304 12.39 13.82 8.71
CA GLU A 304 12.94 14.32 9.97
C GLU A 304 12.11 13.88 11.20
N ILE A 305 10.83 13.60 10.98
CA ILE A 305 9.91 13.19 12.04
C ILE A 305 10.20 11.76 12.52
N PRO A 306 9.84 11.41 13.78
CA PRO A 306 9.94 10.04 14.26
C PRO A 306 9.28 9.06 13.29
N SER A 307 10.03 8.04 12.88
CA SER A 307 9.56 7.04 11.92
C SER A 307 9.98 5.63 12.31
N CYS A 308 9.18 4.63 11.97
CA CYS A 308 9.54 3.22 12.09
C CYS A 308 9.00 2.41 10.93
N PHE A 309 9.41 1.15 10.85
CA PHE A 309 8.98 0.21 9.83
C PHE A 309 8.36 -1.04 10.46
N ILE A 310 7.23 -1.49 9.92
CA ILE A 310 6.54 -2.73 10.34
C ILE A 310 6.34 -3.61 9.12
N ALA A 311 6.62 -4.91 9.25
CA ALA A 311 6.29 -5.89 8.21
C ALA A 311 6.04 -7.26 8.81
N GLY A 312 5.36 -8.13 8.07
CA GLY A 312 5.24 -9.53 8.44
C GLY A 312 6.53 -10.30 8.18
N GLU A 313 6.80 -11.32 8.99
CA GLU A 313 7.96 -12.21 8.83
C GLU A 313 8.00 -12.89 7.46
N LYS A 314 6.82 -13.14 6.87
CA LYS A 314 6.64 -13.81 5.58
C LYS A 314 6.40 -12.84 4.41
N ASP A 315 6.70 -11.57 4.58
CA ASP A 315 6.46 -10.55 3.57
C ASP A 315 7.67 -10.30 2.66
N TRP A 316 7.58 -10.72 1.40
CA TRP A 316 8.57 -10.39 0.37
C TRP A 316 8.61 -8.90 0.00
N GLY A 317 7.57 -8.13 0.37
CA GLY A 317 7.51 -6.69 0.15
C GLY A 317 8.71 -5.94 0.73
N ILE A 318 9.28 -6.46 1.83
CA ILE A 318 10.48 -5.92 2.49
C ILE A 318 11.68 -5.90 1.54
N TYR A 319 11.84 -6.97 0.75
CA TYR A 319 13.03 -7.24 -0.05
C TYR A 319 12.83 -7.04 -1.56
N GLN A 320 11.62 -6.65 -1.99
CA GLN A 320 11.31 -6.48 -3.42
C GLN A 320 12.19 -5.45 -4.13
N LYS A 321 12.81 -4.54 -3.39
CA LYS A 321 13.80 -3.58 -3.90
C LYS A 321 15.08 -3.69 -3.07
N PRO A 322 16.09 -4.42 -3.57
CA PRO A 322 17.37 -4.61 -2.86
C PRO A 322 17.97 -3.31 -2.37
N GLY A 323 18.44 -3.29 -1.11
CA GLY A 323 19.05 -2.14 -0.47
C GLY A 323 18.10 -1.02 -0.05
N ALA A 324 16.82 -1.05 -0.42
CA ALA A 324 15.86 0.03 -0.09
C ALA A 324 15.63 0.13 1.42
N LEU A 325 15.57 -1.00 2.13
CA LEU A 325 15.37 -1.02 3.57
C LEU A 325 16.55 -0.36 4.30
N ASP A 326 17.78 -0.75 3.98
CA ASP A 326 18.99 -0.17 4.57
C ASP A 326 19.12 1.32 4.25
N LEU A 327 18.79 1.70 3.02
CA LEU A 327 18.77 3.10 2.60
C LEU A 327 17.76 3.92 3.43
N MET A 328 16.56 3.39 3.65
CA MET A 328 15.53 4.01 4.48
C MET A 328 16.01 4.20 5.91
N GLU A 329 16.54 3.14 6.53
CA GLU A 329 16.94 3.12 7.94
C GLU A 329 18.13 4.02 8.23
N ASN A 330 19.14 3.97 7.36
CA ASN A 330 20.45 4.60 7.63
C ASN A 330 20.61 5.98 6.98
N ASN A 331 19.79 6.32 5.98
CA ASN A 331 20.03 7.54 5.20
C ASN A 331 18.80 8.42 5.01
N LEU A 332 17.58 7.87 4.85
CA LEU A 332 16.42 8.64 4.45
C LEU A 332 15.57 9.10 5.63
N CYS A 333 15.60 8.39 6.77
CA CYS A 333 14.84 8.69 7.97
C CYS A 333 15.79 9.12 9.08
N LEU A 334 15.91 10.43 9.35
CA LEU A 334 16.86 10.96 10.34
C LEU A 334 16.52 10.60 11.79
N ASN A 335 15.24 10.37 12.07
CA ASN A 335 14.73 10.03 13.40
C ASN A 335 14.09 8.63 13.40
N TYR A 336 14.79 7.66 12.80
CA TYR A 336 14.33 6.29 12.70
C TYR A 336 14.33 5.57 14.06
N LYS A 337 13.26 4.87 14.39
CA LYS A 337 13.00 4.25 15.70
C LYS A 337 13.00 2.71 15.66
N GLY A 338 13.35 2.15 14.53
CA GLY A 338 13.56 0.72 14.39
C GLY A 338 12.59 0.01 13.46
N ARG A 339 12.95 -1.24 13.19
CA ARG A 339 12.23 -2.22 12.39
C ARG A 339 11.49 -3.18 13.32
N HIS A 340 10.23 -3.44 13.03
CA HIS A 340 9.39 -4.36 13.78
C HIS A 340 8.87 -5.45 12.84
N ILE A 341 9.39 -6.66 12.99
CA ILE A 341 8.93 -7.82 12.23
C ILE A 341 7.87 -8.56 13.06
N ILE A 342 6.71 -8.74 12.49
CA ILE A 342 5.55 -9.40 13.12
C ILE A 342 5.56 -10.86 12.72
N GLU A 343 5.70 -11.73 13.72
CA GLU A 343 5.69 -13.17 13.53
C GLU A 343 4.33 -13.66 13.04
N ASN A 344 4.33 -14.75 12.29
CA ASN A 344 3.13 -15.39 11.75
C ASN A 344 2.25 -14.44 10.91
N ALA A 345 2.85 -13.47 10.24
CA ALA A 345 2.18 -12.58 9.30
C ALA A 345 2.97 -12.46 8.00
N GLY A 346 2.26 -12.34 6.90
CA GLY A 346 2.79 -12.04 5.59
C GLY A 346 2.59 -10.57 5.23
N HIS A 347 2.25 -10.34 3.98
CA HIS A 347 2.08 -8.98 3.44
C HIS A 347 0.92 -8.21 4.07
N TRP A 348 -0.17 -8.89 4.41
CA TRP A 348 -1.38 -8.26 4.95
C TRP A 348 -1.32 -8.15 6.48
N VAL A 349 -0.20 -7.68 6.99
CA VAL A 349 0.19 -7.77 8.40
C VAL A 349 -0.86 -7.17 9.35
N GLN A 350 -1.55 -6.07 8.98
CA GLN A 350 -2.62 -5.43 9.76
C GLN A 350 -3.92 -6.26 9.78
N GLN A 351 -4.07 -7.20 8.85
CA GLN A 351 -5.22 -8.10 8.78
C GLN A 351 -4.90 -9.47 9.39
N GLU A 352 -3.69 -10.00 9.15
CA GLU A 352 -3.22 -11.32 9.60
C GLU A 352 -2.89 -11.34 11.10
N ASN A 353 -2.18 -10.32 11.60
CA ASN A 353 -1.84 -10.19 13.02
C ASN A 353 -2.10 -8.77 13.55
N PRO A 354 -3.37 -8.33 13.60
CA PRO A 354 -3.72 -6.98 14.03
C PRO A 354 -3.28 -6.70 15.47
N LYS A 355 -3.27 -7.71 16.37
CA LYS A 355 -2.91 -7.54 17.78
C LYS A 355 -1.48 -7.01 17.96
N ASP A 356 -0.51 -7.63 17.29
CA ASP A 356 0.89 -7.21 17.43
C ASP A 356 1.18 -5.92 16.65
N VAL A 357 0.49 -5.69 15.53
CA VAL A 357 0.53 -4.40 14.83
C VAL A 357 0.04 -3.28 15.74
N ILE A 358 -1.14 -3.42 16.37
CA ILE A 358 -1.70 -2.43 17.30
C ILE A 358 -0.73 -2.15 18.46
N LYS A 359 -0.22 -3.20 19.09
CA LYS A 359 0.76 -3.07 20.19
C LYS A 359 2.00 -2.29 19.74
N THR A 360 2.48 -2.54 18.55
CA THR A 360 3.67 -1.87 17.97
C THR A 360 3.37 -0.39 17.69
N LEU A 361 2.22 -0.07 17.08
CA LEU A 361 1.80 1.29 16.81
C LEU A 361 1.67 2.12 18.09
N ILE A 362 1.01 1.58 19.11
CA ILE A 362 0.81 2.25 20.41
C ILE A 362 2.15 2.44 21.14
N ASN A 363 3.01 1.41 21.15
CA ASN A 363 4.32 1.50 21.77
C ASN A 363 5.22 2.54 21.07
N PHE A 364 5.21 2.56 19.72
CA PHE A 364 5.95 3.55 18.94
C PHE A 364 5.48 4.96 19.28
N TYR A 365 4.16 5.20 19.27
CA TYR A 365 3.59 6.49 19.61
C TYR A 365 3.97 6.96 21.02
N ASN A 366 3.76 6.11 22.04
CA ASN A 366 3.98 6.48 23.44
C ASN A 366 5.46 6.70 23.78
N LYS A 367 6.39 5.88 23.22
CA LYS A 367 7.82 5.99 23.50
C LYS A 367 8.47 7.25 22.91
N ASN A 368 7.88 7.83 21.87
CA ASN A 368 8.49 8.96 21.15
C ASN A 368 7.92 10.33 21.56
N ASN A 369 7.10 10.38 22.65
CA ASN A 369 6.50 11.61 23.17
C ASN A 369 5.91 12.49 22.06
N ILE A 370 5.15 11.86 21.17
CA ILE A 370 4.49 12.53 20.04
C ILE A 370 3.30 13.31 20.62
N SER A 371 3.55 14.53 21.09
CA SER A 371 2.58 15.44 21.73
C SER A 371 2.36 16.69 20.87
#